data_7c6db8f9c1b06c4eacffd5bf93368bd6
#
_entry.id   7c6db8f9c1b06c4eacffd5bf93368bd6
#
_cell.length_a   1.000
_cell.length_b   1.000
_cell.length_c   1.000
_cell.angle_alpha   90.00
_cell.angle_beta   90.00
_cell.angle_gamma   90.00
#
_symmetry.space_group_name_H-M   'P 1'
#
loop_
_entity.id
_entity.type
_entity.pdbx_description
1 polymer ?
#
loop_
_entity_poly.entity_id
_entity_poly.type
_entity_poly.pdbx_seq_one_letter_code
_entity_poly.pdbx_strand_id
1 'polypeptide(L)'
;KGQSVTLANGTVVNPSDCIAAATPGRIMLVVHIPDVAIFNRLCWDAAPTGFEPYLKDGNGQFADQVAVVFHMTSASFMQTAEYQRWMTKFHPEVQHVVLHRDYCPRPIVFNSSAANQLRLNTLHNIVFRPYSESANLPLAVPNIVHPANGAQTKLVPASPLLKFHLS
;
A
#
# COMPACT_ATOMS: atom_id res chain seq x y z
N LYS A 1 3.91 24.61 28.27
CA LYS A 1 3.08 24.49 27.07
C LYS A 1 1.64 24.29 27.52
N GLY A 2 0.67 25.02 26.93
CA GLY A 2 -0.75 24.89 27.29
C GLY A 2 -1.26 25.90 28.31
N GLN A 3 -0.48 26.90 28.64
CA GLN A 3 -0.93 28.00 29.57
C GLN A 3 -1.42 29.20 28.77
N SER A 4 -2.49 29.80 29.23
CA SER A 4 -3.00 31.09 28.72
C SER A 4 -2.06 32.24 29.07
N VAL A 5 -1.91 33.18 28.14
CA VAL A 5 -1.07 34.38 28.33
C VAL A 5 -1.95 35.62 28.31
N THR A 6 -1.79 36.47 29.30
CA THR A 6 -2.46 37.78 29.34
C THR A 6 -1.55 38.82 28.70
N LEU A 7 -2.01 39.44 27.62
CA LEU A 7 -1.32 40.50 26.95
C LEU A 7 -1.36 41.83 27.75
N ALA A 8 -0.49 42.79 27.47
CA ALA A 8 -0.40 44.07 28.14
C ALA A 8 -1.70 44.91 28.06
N ASN A 9 -2.55 44.64 27.07
CA ASN A 9 -3.87 45.24 26.88
C ASN A 9 -5.01 44.54 27.67
N GLY A 10 -4.68 43.53 28.53
CA GLY A 10 -5.65 42.76 29.28
C GLY A 10 -6.33 41.62 28.54
N THR A 11 -6.03 41.39 27.26
CA THR A 11 -6.62 40.29 26.49
C THR A 11 -5.96 38.98 26.90
N VAL A 12 -6.77 37.97 27.22
CA VAL A 12 -6.29 36.61 27.51
C VAL A 12 -6.30 35.81 26.20
N VAL A 13 -5.14 35.32 25.81
CA VAL A 13 -4.97 34.44 24.64
C VAL A 13 -4.80 33.02 25.14
N ASN A 14 -5.69 32.14 24.75
CA ASN A 14 -5.61 30.73 25.07
C ASN A 14 -4.82 29.97 23.98
N PRO A 15 -4.19 28.83 24.32
CA PRO A 15 -3.53 27.98 23.33
C PRO A 15 -4.44 27.58 22.15
N SER A 16 -5.73 27.35 22.42
CA SER A 16 -6.75 27.05 21.42
C SER A 16 -6.95 28.16 20.37
N ASP A 17 -6.65 29.42 20.73
CA ASP A 17 -6.84 30.55 19.84
C ASP A 17 -5.67 30.70 18.83
N CYS A 18 -4.53 30.04 19.13
CA CYS A 18 -3.30 30.13 18.37
C CYS A 18 -2.94 28.82 17.67
N ILE A 19 -3.54 27.71 18.04
CA ILE A 19 -3.21 26.39 17.52
C ILE A 19 -4.41 25.86 16.73
N ALA A 20 -4.23 25.60 15.45
CA ALA A 20 -5.24 24.91 14.66
C ALA A 20 -5.54 23.52 15.23
N ALA A 21 -6.76 23.03 15.03
CA ALA A 21 -7.12 21.69 15.40
C ALA A 21 -6.14 20.67 14.82
N ALA A 22 -5.72 19.71 15.64
CA ALA A 22 -4.81 18.66 15.18
C ALA A 22 -5.49 17.85 14.07
N THR A 23 -4.86 17.81 12.90
CA THR A 23 -5.27 16.93 11.81
C THR A 23 -4.69 15.54 12.07
N PRO A 24 -5.52 14.47 12.14
CA PRO A 24 -5.02 13.11 12.28
C PRO A 24 -4.07 12.77 11.15
N GLY A 25 -2.96 12.11 11.48
CA GLY A 25 -2.00 11.64 10.48
C GLY A 25 -2.58 10.54 9.59
N ARG A 26 -2.07 10.42 8.38
CA ARG A 26 -2.44 9.33 7.47
C ARG A 26 -1.76 8.02 7.88
N ILE A 27 -2.45 6.91 7.68
CA ILE A 27 -2.01 5.57 8.04
C ILE A 27 -1.64 4.79 6.78
N MET A 28 -0.48 4.16 6.83
CA MET A 28 -0.05 3.17 5.85
C MET A 28 -0.07 1.79 6.49
N LEU A 29 -0.68 0.82 5.84
CA LEU A 29 -0.71 -0.56 6.29
C LEU A 29 0.16 -1.44 5.39
N VAL A 30 0.84 -2.41 5.98
CA VAL A 30 1.58 -3.44 5.26
C VAL A 30 1.00 -4.79 5.65
N VAL A 31 0.51 -5.52 4.67
CA VAL A 31 -0.12 -6.84 4.84
C VAL A 31 0.78 -7.89 4.22
N HIS A 32 1.34 -8.76 5.04
CA HIS A 32 2.17 -9.88 4.60
C HIS A 32 1.46 -11.20 4.86
N ILE A 33 1.25 -11.98 3.80
CA ILE A 33 0.59 -13.30 3.86
C ILE A 33 1.55 -14.36 3.34
N PRO A 34 2.31 -15.01 4.23
CA PRO A 34 3.28 -16.02 3.84
C PRO A 34 2.66 -17.38 3.53
N ASP A 35 1.52 -17.69 4.14
CA ASP A 35 0.92 -19.03 4.07
C ASP A 35 -0.62 -19.01 4.16
N VAL A 36 -1.21 -20.18 3.94
CA VAL A 36 -2.68 -20.41 3.95
C VAL A 36 -3.30 -20.18 5.33
N ALA A 37 -2.58 -20.48 6.41
CA ALA A 37 -3.12 -20.31 7.76
C ALA A 37 -3.32 -18.82 8.09
N ILE A 38 -2.35 -17.98 7.75
CA ILE A 38 -2.47 -16.53 7.89
C ILE A 38 -3.55 -15.98 6.95
N PHE A 39 -3.61 -16.48 5.70
CA PHE A 39 -4.65 -16.09 4.75
C PHE A 39 -6.05 -16.38 5.29
N ASN A 40 -6.30 -17.61 5.76
CA ASN A 40 -7.58 -18.00 6.32
C ASN A 40 -7.95 -17.12 7.53
N ARG A 41 -6.99 -16.90 8.44
CA ARG A 41 -7.21 -16.06 9.61
C ARG A 41 -7.57 -14.61 9.23
N LEU A 42 -6.99 -14.07 8.17
CA LEU A 42 -7.25 -12.72 7.71
C LEU A 42 -8.62 -12.58 7.03
N CYS A 43 -8.98 -13.54 6.18
CA CYS A 43 -10.14 -13.45 5.30
C CYS A 43 -11.42 -14.02 5.90
N TRP A 44 -11.31 -14.92 6.89
CA TRP A 44 -12.47 -15.55 7.53
C TRP A 44 -12.83 -14.81 8.82
N ASP A 45 -14.05 -14.32 8.89
CA ASP A 45 -14.55 -13.41 9.93
C ASP A 45 -14.69 -14.05 11.34
N ALA A 46 -14.15 -15.24 11.56
CA ALA A 46 -14.36 -16.00 12.79
C ALA A 46 -13.51 -15.55 14.00
N ALA A 47 -12.48 -14.74 13.79
CA ALA A 47 -11.61 -14.25 14.86
C ALA A 47 -11.13 -12.82 14.59
N PRO A 48 -10.90 -12.01 15.63
CA PRO A 48 -10.35 -10.67 15.46
C PRO A 48 -8.97 -10.75 14.80
N THR A 49 -8.79 -10.01 13.72
CA THR A 49 -7.56 -9.99 12.92
C THR A 49 -6.61 -8.87 13.33
N GLY A 50 -7.12 -7.89 14.10
CA GLY A 50 -6.42 -6.65 14.44
C GLY A 50 -6.57 -5.56 13.37
N PHE A 51 -7.25 -5.83 12.25
CA PHE A 51 -7.51 -4.85 11.20
C PHE A 51 -8.83 -4.11 11.37
N GLU A 52 -9.72 -4.56 12.25
CA GLU A 52 -11.06 -4.00 12.47
C GLU A 52 -11.06 -2.48 12.67
N PRO A 53 -10.12 -1.88 13.42
CA PRO A 53 -10.07 -0.42 13.59
C PRO A 53 -9.81 0.36 12.29
N TYR A 54 -9.30 -0.29 11.26
CA TYR A 54 -8.92 0.31 9.97
C TYR A 54 -9.92 0.02 8.87
N LEU A 55 -10.92 -0.85 9.11
CA LEU A 55 -11.91 -1.26 8.12
C LEU A 55 -13.14 -0.36 8.16
N LYS A 56 -13.58 0.11 6.99
CA LYS A 56 -14.78 0.95 6.86
C LYS A 56 -16.07 0.16 7.11
N ASP A 57 -16.09 -1.10 6.72
CA ASP A 57 -17.24 -2.00 6.86
C ASP A 57 -17.68 -2.16 8.33
N GLY A 58 -16.74 -2.12 9.27
CA GLY A 58 -16.99 -2.19 10.71
C GLY A 58 -17.03 -0.84 11.44
N ASN A 59 -17.13 0.28 10.75
CA ASN A 59 -16.99 1.63 11.36
C ASN A 59 -15.71 1.80 12.19
N GLY A 60 -14.59 1.23 11.71
CA GLY A 60 -13.30 1.34 12.38
C GLY A 60 -12.89 2.78 12.61
N GLN A 61 -12.43 3.08 13.83
CA GLN A 61 -12.11 4.45 14.24
C GLN A 61 -11.02 5.13 13.41
N PHE A 62 -10.20 4.36 12.70
CA PHE A 62 -9.11 4.85 11.86
C PHE A 62 -9.36 4.63 10.36
N ALA A 63 -10.54 4.14 9.97
CA ALA A 63 -10.84 3.77 8.60
C ALA A 63 -10.62 4.90 7.59
N ASP A 64 -11.01 6.14 7.96
CA ASP A 64 -10.88 7.32 7.11
C ASP A 64 -9.44 7.89 7.09
N GLN A 65 -8.56 7.40 7.98
CA GLN A 65 -7.15 7.81 8.01
C GLN A 65 -6.27 6.91 7.15
N VAL A 66 -6.73 5.70 6.80
CA VAL A 66 -5.97 4.79 5.95
C VAL A 66 -5.84 5.38 4.55
N ALA A 67 -4.61 5.63 4.13
CA ALA A 67 -4.30 6.17 2.81
C ALA A 67 -3.89 5.08 1.82
N VAL A 68 -3.07 4.13 2.27
CA VAL A 68 -2.54 3.08 1.41
C VAL A 68 -2.36 1.77 2.16
N VAL A 69 -2.61 0.66 1.46
CA VAL A 69 -2.36 -0.70 1.93
C VAL A 69 -1.40 -1.40 0.97
N PHE A 70 -0.26 -1.80 1.47
CA PHE A 70 0.73 -2.58 0.73
C PHE A 70 0.48 -4.07 0.93
N HIS A 71 0.33 -4.80 -0.16
CA HIS A 71 0.05 -6.24 -0.16
C HIS A 71 1.30 -7.03 -0.56
N MET A 72 1.91 -7.71 0.41
CA MET A 72 3.00 -8.65 0.21
C MET A 72 2.42 -10.07 0.21
N THR A 73 1.69 -10.41 -0.83
CA THR A 73 0.99 -11.68 -0.96
C THR A 73 1.20 -12.31 -2.33
N SER A 74 1.08 -13.64 -2.40
CA SER A 74 1.22 -14.36 -3.66
C SER A 74 0.09 -14.04 -4.64
N ALA A 75 0.37 -14.23 -5.94
CA ALA A 75 -0.64 -14.05 -6.98
C ALA A 75 -1.85 -14.97 -6.78
N SER A 76 -1.64 -16.19 -6.30
CA SER A 76 -2.71 -17.16 -6.02
C SER A 76 -3.70 -16.65 -4.99
N PHE A 77 -3.23 -16.05 -3.88
CA PHE A 77 -4.12 -15.47 -2.87
C PHE A 77 -4.80 -14.19 -3.37
N MET A 78 -4.06 -13.34 -4.08
CA MET A 78 -4.59 -12.10 -4.62
C MET A 78 -5.79 -12.32 -5.57
N GLN A 79 -5.81 -13.45 -6.26
CA GLN A 79 -6.88 -13.81 -7.20
C GLN A 79 -8.09 -14.45 -6.54
N THR A 80 -8.04 -14.79 -5.25
CA THR A 80 -9.17 -15.40 -4.55
C THR A 80 -10.28 -14.38 -4.27
N ALA A 81 -11.53 -14.83 -4.37
CA ALA A 81 -12.69 -13.99 -4.10
C ALA A 81 -12.73 -13.52 -2.63
N GLU A 82 -12.25 -14.36 -1.72
CA GLU A 82 -12.17 -14.08 -0.28
C GLU A 82 -11.24 -12.89 0.00
N TYR A 83 -10.04 -12.90 -0.59
CA TYR A 83 -9.08 -11.81 -0.41
C TYR A 83 -9.56 -10.51 -1.05
N GLN A 84 -10.14 -10.59 -2.25
CA GLN A 84 -10.73 -9.44 -2.92
C GLN A 84 -11.87 -8.83 -2.11
N ARG A 85 -12.75 -9.67 -1.54
CA ARG A 85 -13.81 -9.23 -0.61
C ARG A 85 -13.22 -8.58 0.64
N TRP A 86 -12.14 -9.12 1.20
CA TRP A 86 -11.47 -8.49 2.34
C TRP A 86 -10.92 -7.11 1.99
N MET A 87 -10.32 -6.93 0.81
CA MET A 87 -9.86 -5.60 0.35
C MET A 87 -11.01 -4.59 0.23
N THR A 88 -12.20 -5.00 -0.15
CA THR A 88 -13.35 -4.08 -0.25
C THR A 88 -13.91 -3.64 1.11
N LYS A 89 -13.45 -4.18 2.22
CA LYS A 89 -13.81 -3.70 3.56
C LYS A 89 -13.13 -2.39 3.93
N PHE A 90 -12.08 -1.98 3.23
CA PHE A 90 -11.44 -0.67 3.42
C PHE A 90 -12.27 0.45 2.80
N HIS A 91 -11.91 1.69 3.12
CA HIS A 91 -12.56 2.85 2.49
C HIS A 91 -12.30 2.85 0.97
N PRO A 92 -13.28 3.19 0.11
CA PRO A 92 -13.12 3.15 -1.36
C PRO A 92 -11.99 4.02 -1.90
N GLU A 93 -11.59 5.07 -1.18
CA GLU A 93 -10.48 5.95 -1.56
C GLU A 93 -9.09 5.39 -1.22
N VAL A 94 -9.02 4.30 -0.45
CA VAL A 94 -7.75 3.67 -0.09
C VAL A 94 -7.06 3.13 -1.33
N GLN A 95 -5.78 3.45 -1.48
CA GLN A 95 -4.98 2.90 -2.54
C GLN A 95 -4.36 1.57 -2.11
N HIS A 96 -4.53 0.54 -2.91
CA HIS A 96 -3.94 -0.76 -2.69
C HIS A 96 -2.73 -0.96 -3.61
N VAL A 97 -1.59 -1.35 -3.05
CA VAL A 97 -0.34 -1.54 -3.80
C VAL A 97 0.12 -2.97 -3.66
N VAL A 98 0.28 -3.65 -4.79
CA VAL A 98 0.74 -5.05 -4.80
C VAL A 98 2.26 -5.08 -4.90
N LEU A 99 2.89 -5.77 -3.96
CA LEU A 99 4.33 -6.00 -3.88
C LEU A 99 4.63 -7.48 -4.13
N HIS A 100 4.38 -7.96 -5.34
CA HIS A 100 4.68 -9.34 -5.70
C HIS A 100 5.33 -9.43 -7.09
N ARG A 101 6.32 -10.32 -7.20
CA ARG A 101 7.13 -10.48 -8.42
C ARG A 101 6.33 -10.77 -9.69
N ASP A 102 5.16 -11.39 -9.56
CA ASP A 102 4.34 -11.77 -10.72
C ASP A 102 3.51 -10.58 -11.24
N TYR A 103 3.27 -9.58 -10.43
CA TYR A 103 2.53 -8.37 -10.80
C TYR A 103 3.42 -7.17 -11.06
N CYS A 104 4.59 -7.12 -10.40
CA CYS A 104 5.46 -5.96 -10.48
C CYS A 104 6.38 -6.07 -11.69
N PRO A 105 6.51 -5.01 -12.50
CA PRO A 105 7.51 -4.97 -13.55
C PRO A 105 8.91 -5.06 -12.94
N ARG A 106 9.83 -5.71 -13.65
CA ARG A 106 11.24 -5.80 -13.26
C ARG A 106 12.09 -4.94 -14.19
N PRO A 107 11.98 -3.62 -14.13
CA PRO A 107 12.76 -2.75 -14.98
C PRO A 107 14.24 -2.82 -14.57
N ILE A 108 15.11 -2.64 -15.53
CA ILE A 108 16.53 -2.43 -15.29
C ILE A 108 16.67 -1.03 -14.66
N VAL A 109 16.87 -0.98 -13.35
CA VAL A 109 16.95 0.29 -12.59
C VAL A 109 18.29 0.98 -12.84
N PHE A 110 19.37 0.20 -12.98
CA PHE A 110 20.75 0.70 -13.16
C PHE A 110 21.19 0.53 -14.62
N ASN A 111 20.77 1.43 -15.49
CA ASN A 111 21.05 1.37 -16.91
C ASN A 111 22.56 1.33 -17.25
N SER A 112 23.39 2.08 -16.52
CA SER A 112 24.84 2.05 -16.70
C SER A 112 25.44 0.68 -16.42
N SER A 113 24.99 0.03 -15.34
CA SER A 113 25.43 -1.32 -14.99
C SER A 113 25.00 -2.35 -16.03
N ALA A 114 23.76 -2.25 -16.51
CA ALA A 114 23.24 -3.11 -17.57
C ALA A 114 24.01 -2.94 -18.88
N ALA A 115 24.31 -1.72 -19.28
CA ALA A 115 25.10 -1.42 -20.47
C ALA A 115 26.53 -2.01 -20.36
N ASN A 116 27.16 -1.89 -19.19
CA ASN A 116 28.48 -2.50 -18.96
C ASN A 116 28.40 -4.03 -19.01
N GLN A 117 27.36 -4.62 -18.42
CA GLN A 117 27.14 -6.07 -18.47
C GLN A 117 26.96 -6.56 -19.91
N LEU A 118 26.23 -5.82 -20.75
CA LEU A 118 26.10 -6.15 -22.18
C LEU A 118 27.42 -6.05 -22.92
N ARG A 119 28.24 -5.04 -22.65
CA ARG A 119 29.60 -4.92 -23.23
C ARG A 119 30.49 -6.10 -22.82
N LEU A 120 30.46 -6.48 -21.54
CA LEU A 120 31.21 -7.63 -21.05
C LEU A 120 30.71 -8.95 -21.64
N ASN A 121 29.41 -9.06 -21.90
CA ASN A 121 28.82 -10.23 -22.57
C ASN A 121 29.38 -10.45 -23.99
N THR A 122 29.73 -9.39 -24.72
CA THR A 122 30.39 -9.53 -26.03
C THR A 122 31.78 -10.14 -25.94
N LEU A 123 32.46 -10.02 -24.80
CA LEU A 123 33.76 -10.65 -24.58
C LEU A 123 33.61 -12.13 -24.19
N HIS A 124 32.64 -12.43 -23.30
CA HIS A 124 32.39 -13.81 -22.88
C HIS A 124 30.96 -14.00 -22.39
N ASN A 125 30.11 -14.58 -23.23
CA ASN A 125 28.66 -14.69 -23.01
C ASN A 125 28.26 -15.65 -21.89
N ILE A 126 29.08 -16.62 -21.52
CA ILE A 126 28.80 -17.57 -20.44
C ILE A 126 29.12 -16.95 -19.08
N VAL A 127 30.24 -16.23 -18.98
CA VAL A 127 30.70 -15.60 -17.73
C VAL A 127 29.89 -14.34 -17.42
N PHE A 128 29.68 -13.49 -18.41
CA PHE A 128 28.98 -12.22 -18.27
C PHE A 128 27.58 -12.31 -18.87
N ARG A 129 26.70 -13.05 -18.23
CA ARG A 129 25.31 -13.17 -18.71
C ARG A 129 24.61 -11.82 -18.61
N PRO A 130 23.81 -11.42 -19.61
CA PRO A 130 22.98 -10.23 -19.52
C PRO A 130 21.99 -10.37 -18.34
N TYR A 131 21.53 -9.24 -17.82
CA TYR A 131 20.39 -9.26 -16.92
C TYR A 131 19.20 -9.85 -17.70
N SER A 132 18.73 -11.02 -17.30
CA SER A 132 17.53 -11.60 -17.89
C SER A 132 16.33 -10.82 -17.36
N GLU A 133 15.67 -10.07 -18.22
CA GLU A 133 14.28 -9.75 -17.98
C GLU A 133 13.52 -11.07 -17.95
N SER A 134 12.72 -11.27 -16.92
CA SER A 134 11.82 -12.42 -16.90
C SER A 134 10.99 -12.34 -18.19
N ALA A 135 11.05 -13.36 -19.01
CA ALA A 135 10.29 -13.43 -20.26
C ALA A 135 8.77 -13.39 -20.05
N ASN A 136 8.34 -13.52 -18.79
CA ASN A 136 6.95 -13.45 -18.41
C ASN A 136 6.53 -11.99 -18.21
N LEU A 137 5.59 -11.54 -19.00
CA LEU A 137 4.90 -10.28 -18.76
C LEU A 137 4.27 -10.30 -17.37
N PRO A 138 4.28 -9.16 -16.64
CA PRO A 138 3.58 -9.04 -15.37
C PRO A 138 2.11 -9.43 -15.53
N LEU A 139 1.57 -10.14 -14.55
CA LEU A 139 0.15 -10.43 -14.48
C LEU A 139 -0.63 -9.12 -14.35
N ALA A 140 -1.78 -9.05 -14.99
CA ALA A 140 -2.72 -7.96 -14.73
C ALA A 140 -3.24 -8.04 -13.30
N VAL A 141 -3.26 -6.91 -12.59
CA VAL A 141 -3.89 -6.85 -11.28
C VAL A 141 -5.39 -7.07 -11.40
N PRO A 142 -6.03 -7.76 -10.45
CA PRO A 142 -7.47 -7.98 -10.48
C PRO A 142 -8.24 -6.65 -10.51
N ASN A 143 -9.31 -6.62 -11.29
CA ASN A 143 -10.25 -5.52 -11.24
C ASN A 143 -11.27 -5.79 -10.12
N ILE A 144 -11.18 -5.07 -9.03
CA ILE A 144 -12.01 -5.27 -7.83
C ILE A 144 -13.01 -4.12 -7.74
N VAL A 145 -14.30 -4.48 -7.68
CA VAL A 145 -15.40 -3.51 -7.56
C VAL A 145 -15.93 -3.53 -6.13
N HIS A 146 -16.01 -2.36 -5.53
CA HIS A 146 -16.52 -2.21 -4.17
C HIS A 146 -18.04 -2.44 -4.16
N PRO A 147 -18.55 -3.39 -3.35
CA PRO A 147 -19.95 -3.80 -3.40
C PRO A 147 -20.93 -2.69 -2.97
N ALA A 148 -20.50 -1.77 -2.11
CA ALA A 148 -21.37 -0.74 -1.54
C ALA A 148 -21.72 0.38 -2.53
N ASN A 149 -20.81 0.75 -3.44
CA ASN A 149 -20.99 1.91 -4.32
C ASN A 149 -20.61 1.67 -5.78
N GLY A 150 -20.22 0.45 -6.14
CA GLY A 150 -19.76 0.12 -7.49
C GLY A 150 -18.44 0.76 -7.89
N ALA A 151 -17.74 1.45 -6.98
CA ALA A 151 -16.47 2.08 -7.27
C ALA A 151 -15.39 1.02 -7.47
N GLN A 152 -14.48 1.29 -8.37
CA GLN A 152 -13.31 0.44 -8.60
C GLN A 152 -12.30 0.64 -7.49
N THR A 153 -11.84 -0.46 -6.87
CA THR A 153 -10.74 -0.41 -5.90
C THR A 153 -9.46 0.02 -6.63
N LYS A 154 -8.79 1.04 -6.10
CA LYS A 154 -7.53 1.58 -6.66
C LYS A 154 -6.37 0.60 -6.40
N LEU A 155 -6.25 -0.45 -7.20
CA LEU A 155 -5.21 -1.47 -7.09
C LEU A 155 -4.13 -1.26 -8.15
N VAL A 156 -2.90 -1.06 -7.72
CA VAL A 156 -1.75 -0.82 -8.62
C VAL A 156 -0.58 -1.74 -8.27
N PRO A 157 0.17 -2.24 -9.28
CA PRO A 157 1.42 -2.95 -9.02
C PRO A 157 2.48 -1.94 -8.56
N ALA A 158 3.33 -2.36 -7.63
CA ALA A 158 4.48 -1.55 -7.25
C ALA A 158 5.46 -1.44 -8.42
N SER A 159 6.01 -0.25 -8.60
CA SER A 159 7.10 0.02 -9.54
C SER A 159 8.23 0.77 -8.82
N PRO A 160 9.47 0.68 -9.30
CA PRO A 160 10.55 1.51 -8.78
C PRO A 160 10.18 2.99 -8.85
N LEU A 161 10.49 3.73 -7.79
CA LEU A 161 10.20 5.16 -7.66
C LEU A 161 8.69 5.53 -7.64
N LEU A 162 7.81 4.57 -7.38
CA LEU A 162 6.40 4.86 -7.14
C LEU A 162 6.27 5.83 -5.95
N LYS A 163 5.61 6.96 -6.18
CA LYS A 163 5.42 8.00 -5.16
C LYS A 163 3.98 8.03 -4.69
N PHE A 164 3.80 8.14 -3.38
CA PHE A 164 2.51 8.40 -2.74
C PHE A 164 2.54 9.76 -2.06
N HIS A 165 1.49 10.53 -2.27
CA HIS A 165 1.27 11.76 -1.53
C HIS A 165 0.31 11.46 -0.37
N LEU A 166 0.81 11.61 0.84
CA LEU A 166 0.03 11.51 2.08
C LEU A 166 -0.44 12.92 2.46
N SER A 167 -1.37 13.45 1.69
CA SER A 167 -1.99 14.77 1.96
C SER A 167 -3.18 14.63 2.88
#